data_904d06b4e01203141c126119151309cc
#
_entry.id   904d06b4e01203141c126119151309cc
#
_cell.length_a   1.000
_cell.length_b   1.000
_cell.length_c   1.000
_cell.angle_alpha   90.00
_cell.angle_beta   90.00
_cell.angle_gamma   90.00
#
_symmetry.space_group_name_H-M   'P 1'
#
loop_
_entity.id
_entity.type
_entity.pdbx_description
1 polymer ?
#
loop_
_entity_poly.entity_id
_entity_poly.type
_entity_poly.pdbx_seq_one_letter_code
_entity_poly.pdbx_strand_id
1 'polypeptide(L)'
;MRTLPHPVPFLAFLITIASASLVLAQQPVSTLALDSTDTRADGTSTTNSVSPTEVDLLRGEVETLRAIVERQIRLLEELDRKLQAVATARTDAAAVAPAEVATATVAPASIQMPADEALEKKVDELTKRWGKLRLTGDIQARYEGFFNQGFDLPVDVPSRNRMRVRVRAQLAGDIGSNFDWGIRLASGSFNNPVSPQQSLTDFYNRKPIGIDRAYLHFDTKTDGANLELWAGKFESPWKRTAVTFDEDLQPEGLAQSLGVDVSKDGVLRSVEFTAWQLPYRERAIGADAVLFGGQVLTDWKLSDDWGLTLAGTFHDFEQVNVIPVAVAAPTGVVNAGFEYGTTNMVVINPFTNLPEYRSDYRVIDAIVELRHSGPGKDGRWPIVLRADFLHNTSAFNNQKDGGQLEAIIGRRQEQGDWSFDYAFWKVEREAFPSVFMDSEMLIQTNSVSHSARARYMLSRQVEFAWRYFAHRRLATTAADNRWTNHLQFDVQYRF
;
A
#
# COMPACT_ATOMS: atom_id res chain seq x y z
N MET A 1 24.31 -28.98 -35.32
CA MET A 1 24.86 -28.85 -33.97
C MET A 1 25.30 -27.41 -33.78
N ARG A 2 24.45 -26.57 -33.17
CA ARG A 2 24.80 -25.20 -32.75
C ARG A 2 24.88 -25.23 -31.24
N THR A 3 26.05 -24.92 -30.72
CA THR A 3 26.36 -24.84 -29.30
C THR A 3 25.60 -23.67 -28.66
N LEU A 4 24.79 -23.98 -27.65
CA LEU A 4 24.12 -23.00 -26.79
C LEU A 4 25.18 -22.25 -25.96
N PRO A 5 25.07 -20.93 -25.78
CA PRO A 5 25.92 -20.19 -24.85
C PRO A 5 25.52 -20.48 -23.41
N HIS A 6 26.53 -20.71 -22.57
CA HIS A 6 26.38 -21.07 -21.15
C HIS A 6 25.74 -19.94 -20.33
N PRO A 7 24.70 -20.19 -19.52
CA PRO A 7 24.05 -19.18 -18.64
C PRO A 7 24.70 -19.05 -17.25
N VAL A 8 25.97 -19.42 -17.08
CA VAL A 8 26.60 -19.57 -15.74
C VAL A 8 26.96 -18.25 -15.02
N PRO A 9 27.23 -17.10 -15.64
CA PRO A 9 27.63 -15.91 -14.87
C PRO A 9 26.46 -15.16 -14.20
N PHE A 10 25.23 -15.32 -14.66
CA PHE A 10 24.09 -14.52 -14.17
C PHE A 10 23.49 -15.07 -12.86
N LEU A 11 23.48 -16.39 -12.71
CA LEU A 11 23.01 -17.04 -11.48
C LEU A 11 23.96 -16.77 -10.31
N ALA A 12 25.26 -16.68 -10.59
CA ALA A 12 26.28 -16.35 -9.57
C ALA A 12 26.15 -14.91 -9.04
N PHE A 13 25.70 -13.96 -9.88
CA PHE A 13 25.49 -12.56 -9.48
C PHE A 13 24.27 -12.40 -8.56
N LEU A 14 23.19 -13.11 -8.82
CA LEU A 14 21.98 -13.11 -7.97
C LEU A 14 22.21 -13.76 -6.59
N ILE A 15 22.99 -14.85 -6.55
CA ILE A 15 23.40 -15.52 -5.30
C ILE A 15 24.33 -14.61 -4.49
N THR A 16 25.17 -13.82 -5.13
CA THR A 16 26.11 -12.90 -4.48
C THR A 16 25.40 -11.69 -3.83
N ILE A 17 24.31 -11.19 -4.45
CA ILE A 17 23.52 -10.10 -3.87
C ILE A 17 22.70 -10.62 -2.66
N ALA A 18 22.13 -11.82 -2.75
CA ALA A 18 21.44 -12.45 -1.63
C ALA A 18 22.38 -12.76 -0.45
N SER A 19 23.62 -13.20 -0.73
CA SER A 19 24.62 -13.47 0.31
C SER A 19 25.23 -12.21 0.91
N ALA A 20 25.33 -11.10 0.18
CA ALA A 20 25.81 -9.83 0.73
C ALA A 20 24.80 -9.22 1.73
N SER A 21 23.49 -9.39 1.48
CA SER A 21 22.45 -8.95 2.42
C SER A 21 22.43 -9.80 3.70
N LEU A 22 22.78 -11.08 3.63
CA LEU A 22 22.86 -11.97 4.80
C LEU A 22 24.08 -11.68 5.68
N VAL A 23 25.19 -11.20 5.10
CA VAL A 23 26.45 -10.90 5.86
C VAL A 23 26.34 -9.59 6.63
N LEU A 24 25.52 -8.62 6.17
CA LEU A 24 25.27 -7.37 6.91
C LEU A 24 24.38 -7.56 8.15
N ALA A 25 23.59 -8.64 8.20
CA ALA A 25 22.72 -8.97 9.34
C ALA A 25 23.44 -9.75 10.46
N GLN A 26 24.69 -10.17 10.28
CA GLN A 26 25.43 -11.05 11.23
C GLN A 26 26.62 -10.36 11.92
N GLN A 27 26.67 -9.05 12.03
CA GLN A 27 27.70 -8.40 12.86
C GLN A 27 27.34 -8.54 14.35
N PRO A 28 28.18 -9.18 15.17
CA PRO A 28 27.90 -9.31 16.60
C PRO A 28 28.07 -7.97 17.31
N VAL A 29 27.04 -7.57 18.05
CA VAL A 29 27.07 -6.43 18.96
C VAL A 29 28.10 -6.72 20.04
N SER A 30 29.19 -5.94 20.10
CA SER A 30 30.11 -5.95 21.21
C SER A 30 29.42 -5.39 22.46
N THR A 31 29.13 -6.26 23.42
CA THR A 31 28.65 -5.91 24.75
C THR A 31 29.67 -5.07 25.48
N LEU A 32 29.40 -3.79 25.64
CA LEU A 32 30.04 -2.97 26.65
C LEU A 32 29.47 -3.35 28.02
N ALA A 33 30.28 -4.06 28.80
CA ALA A 33 29.98 -4.37 30.19
C ALA A 33 29.97 -3.08 31.01
N LEU A 34 28.83 -2.71 31.57
CA LEU A 34 28.72 -1.72 32.63
C LEU A 34 28.92 -2.46 33.96
N ASP A 35 30.05 -2.13 34.59
CA ASP A 35 30.42 -2.61 35.90
C ASP A 35 29.47 -2.04 36.95
N SER A 36 28.77 -2.93 37.66
CA SER A 36 27.88 -2.57 38.75
C SER A 36 28.62 -2.63 40.07
N THR A 37 28.95 -1.49 40.66
CA THR A 37 29.26 -1.40 42.09
C THR A 37 28.11 -0.84 42.87
N ASP A 38 27.65 -1.69 43.74
CA ASP A 38 26.70 -1.54 44.83
C ASP A 38 27.07 -0.37 45.78
N THR A 39 26.07 0.48 46.14
CA THR A 39 25.97 1.03 47.52
C THR A 39 24.59 1.65 47.80
N ARG A 40 24.00 1.22 48.77
CA ARG A 40 22.98 1.45 49.78
C ARG A 40 22.50 2.89 49.99
N ALA A 41 21.17 3.02 50.00
CA ALA A 41 20.29 3.90 50.75
C ALA A 41 20.76 5.24 51.31
N ASP A 42 20.19 6.34 50.83
CA ASP A 42 19.49 7.31 51.69
C ASP A 42 18.58 8.24 50.85
N GLY A 43 17.43 8.60 51.40
CA GLY A 43 16.44 9.40 50.73
C GLY A 43 16.80 10.87 50.65
N THR A 44 16.85 11.40 49.46
CA THR A 44 16.75 12.85 49.22
C THR A 44 16.18 13.10 47.81
N SER A 45 15.16 13.89 47.72
CA SER A 45 14.53 14.46 46.57
C SER A 45 15.57 15.17 45.68
N THR A 46 15.97 14.58 44.57
CA THR A 46 16.81 15.25 43.55
C THR A 46 15.94 16.00 42.58
N THR A 47 15.84 17.30 42.74
CA THR A 47 15.51 18.25 41.66
C THR A 47 16.59 18.09 40.57
N ASN A 48 16.18 17.64 39.38
CA ASN A 48 17.04 17.63 38.18
C ASN A 48 17.42 19.08 37.86
N SER A 49 18.60 19.51 38.28
CA SER A 49 19.18 20.76 37.82
C SER A 49 19.86 20.52 36.46
N VAL A 50 19.23 21.03 35.38
CA VAL A 50 19.83 21.11 34.05
C VAL A 50 21.18 21.82 34.15
N SER A 51 22.23 21.25 33.55
CA SER A 51 23.60 21.84 33.66
C SER A 51 23.64 23.17 32.88
N PRO A 52 24.41 24.18 33.33
CA PRO A 52 24.58 25.46 32.63
C PRO A 52 24.97 25.28 31.15
N THR A 53 25.77 24.29 30.83
CA THR A 53 26.23 23.96 29.48
C THR A 53 25.10 23.49 28.57
N GLU A 54 24.14 22.75 29.12
CA GLU A 54 22.97 22.24 28.38
C GLU A 54 21.96 23.37 28.07
N VAL A 55 21.85 24.33 28.99
CA VAL A 55 21.02 25.52 28.77
C VAL A 55 21.62 26.42 27.69
N ASP A 56 22.94 26.57 27.63
CA ASP A 56 23.63 27.39 26.62
C ASP A 56 23.54 26.72 25.22
N LEU A 57 23.57 25.39 25.16
CA LEU A 57 23.42 24.62 23.92
C LEU A 57 21.99 24.79 23.37
N LEU A 58 20.99 24.65 24.23
CA LEU A 58 19.58 24.85 23.87
C LEU A 58 19.29 26.30 23.43
N ARG A 59 19.95 27.31 24.05
CA ARG A 59 19.85 28.69 23.59
C ARG A 59 20.39 28.86 22.18
N GLY A 60 21.54 28.26 21.86
CA GLY A 60 22.11 28.31 20.51
C GLY A 60 21.21 27.65 19.46
N GLU A 61 20.55 26.53 19.80
CA GLU A 61 19.58 25.89 18.90
C GLU A 61 18.33 26.76 18.70
N VAL A 62 17.81 27.37 19.76
CA VAL A 62 16.65 28.27 19.67
C VAL A 62 16.97 29.52 18.80
N GLU A 63 18.16 30.10 18.92
CA GLU A 63 18.59 31.21 18.07
C GLU A 63 18.71 30.79 16.59
N THR A 64 19.24 29.59 16.34
CA THR A 64 19.35 29.04 14.99
C THR A 64 17.98 28.81 14.37
N LEU A 65 17.03 28.20 15.11
CA LEU A 65 15.64 27.99 14.67
C LEU A 65 14.94 29.33 14.42
N ARG A 66 15.17 30.34 15.27
CA ARG A 66 14.61 31.69 15.09
C ARG A 66 15.08 32.34 13.79
N ALA A 67 16.37 32.21 13.47
CA ALA A 67 16.94 32.72 12.23
C ALA A 67 16.36 32.02 10.98
N ILE A 68 16.10 30.71 11.07
CA ILE A 68 15.45 29.94 10.01
C ILE A 68 14.02 30.40 9.79
N VAL A 69 13.24 30.57 10.86
CA VAL A 69 11.84 31.04 10.80
C VAL A 69 11.77 32.46 10.20
N GLU A 70 12.65 33.35 10.61
CA GLU A 70 12.69 34.72 10.04
C GLU A 70 13.06 34.73 8.55
N ARG A 71 13.90 33.79 8.11
CA ARG A 71 14.22 33.61 6.68
C ARG A 71 13.00 33.10 5.90
N GLN A 72 12.25 32.16 6.47
CA GLN A 72 11.03 31.64 5.84
C GLN A 72 9.94 32.73 5.73
N ILE A 73 9.75 33.54 6.75
CA ILE A 73 8.81 34.67 6.72
C ILE A 73 9.15 35.63 5.58
N ARG A 74 10.42 36.02 5.43
CA ARG A 74 10.87 36.86 4.33
C ARG A 74 10.61 36.29 2.94
N LEU A 75 10.81 34.97 2.79
CA LEU A 75 10.51 34.27 1.52
C LEU A 75 9.01 34.26 1.22
N LEU A 76 8.17 34.09 2.23
CA LEU A 76 6.71 34.12 2.08
C LEU A 76 6.22 35.52 1.70
N GLU A 77 6.76 36.61 2.30
CA GLU A 77 6.45 37.99 1.96
C GLU A 77 6.89 38.33 0.52
N GLU A 78 8.03 37.83 0.07
CA GLU A 78 8.48 37.99 -1.33
C GLU A 78 7.57 37.26 -2.32
N LEU A 79 7.12 36.05 -1.96
CA LEU A 79 6.19 35.28 -2.77
C LEU A 79 4.82 35.96 -2.86
N ASP A 80 4.31 36.47 -1.75
CA ASP A 80 3.03 37.22 -1.72
C ASP A 80 3.10 38.48 -2.58
N ARG A 81 4.20 39.22 -2.52
CA ARG A 81 4.44 40.38 -3.37
C ARG A 81 4.47 40.01 -4.86
N LYS A 82 5.08 38.90 -5.23
CA LYS A 82 5.09 38.38 -6.61
C LYS A 82 3.69 37.98 -7.07
N LEU A 83 2.93 37.32 -6.19
CA LEU A 83 1.54 36.92 -6.47
C LEU A 83 0.61 38.16 -6.66
N GLN A 84 0.77 39.17 -5.83
CA GLN A 84 0.03 40.45 -5.97
C GLN A 84 0.38 41.20 -7.27
N ALA A 85 1.65 41.19 -7.67
CA ALA A 85 2.07 41.77 -8.94
C ALA A 85 1.49 41.04 -10.17
N VAL A 86 1.37 39.71 -10.10
CA VAL A 86 0.71 38.89 -11.14
C VAL A 86 -0.81 39.14 -11.16
N ALA A 87 -1.43 39.30 -9.99
CA ALA A 87 -2.87 39.58 -9.87
C ALA A 87 -3.22 40.94 -10.43
N THR A 88 -2.41 42.00 -10.15
CA THR A 88 -2.59 43.34 -10.72
C THR A 88 -2.38 43.36 -12.22
N ALA A 89 -1.36 42.68 -12.74
CA ALA A 89 -1.13 42.59 -14.19
C ALA A 89 -2.29 41.87 -14.92
N ARG A 90 -3.01 40.98 -14.24
CA ARG A 90 -4.19 40.27 -14.78
C ARG A 90 -5.46 41.13 -14.74
N THR A 91 -5.56 42.08 -13.81
CA THR A 91 -6.68 43.02 -13.70
C THR A 91 -6.57 44.11 -14.76
N ASP A 92 -5.35 44.59 -15.04
CA ASP A 92 -5.10 45.60 -16.08
C ASP A 92 -5.32 45.06 -17.51
N ALA A 93 -5.17 43.74 -17.71
CA ALA A 93 -5.49 43.07 -18.99
C ALA A 93 -7.00 42.87 -19.23
N ALA A 94 -7.83 42.99 -18.18
CA ALA A 94 -9.29 42.84 -18.26
C ALA A 94 -10.08 44.12 -18.45
N ALA A 95 -9.41 45.29 -18.52
CA ALA A 95 -10.04 46.61 -18.59
C ALA A 95 -9.99 47.23 -20.00
N VAL A 96 -10.22 46.47 -21.07
CA VAL A 96 -10.44 47.00 -22.41
C VAL A 96 -11.86 46.69 -22.90
N ALA A 97 -12.70 47.69 -22.74
CA ALA A 97 -13.92 48.17 -23.46
C ALA A 97 -14.96 47.16 -24.00
N PRO A 98 -16.26 47.52 -23.84
CA PRO A 98 -17.37 46.78 -24.46
C PRO A 98 -17.58 47.28 -25.89
N ALA A 99 -17.56 46.40 -26.87
CA ALA A 99 -18.00 46.65 -28.22
C ALA A 99 -19.30 45.90 -28.51
N GLU A 100 -20.19 46.63 -29.18
CA GLU A 100 -21.59 46.33 -29.54
C GLU A 100 -21.85 44.92 -30.11
N VAL A 101 -23.01 44.41 -29.68
CA VAL A 101 -23.60 43.19 -30.23
C VAL A 101 -24.19 43.47 -31.61
N ALA A 102 -23.56 43.01 -32.67
CA ALA A 102 -24.18 42.85 -33.97
C ALA A 102 -24.43 41.35 -34.19
N THR A 103 -25.72 40.97 -34.23
CA THR A 103 -26.18 39.65 -34.62
C THR A 103 -25.86 39.38 -36.10
N ALA A 104 -24.86 38.56 -36.35
CA ALA A 104 -24.62 37.98 -37.67
C ALA A 104 -24.61 36.45 -37.53
N THR A 105 -25.53 35.81 -38.22
CA THR A 105 -25.60 34.37 -38.42
C THR A 105 -24.36 33.94 -39.20
N VAL A 106 -23.43 33.25 -38.55
CA VAL A 106 -22.25 32.66 -39.21
C VAL A 106 -22.34 31.17 -39.15
N ALA A 107 -22.32 30.55 -40.33
CA ALA A 107 -22.11 29.10 -40.51
C ALA A 107 -20.81 28.64 -39.82
N PRO A 108 -20.70 27.40 -39.35
CA PRO A 108 -19.52 26.92 -38.66
C PRO A 108 -18.31 26.88 -39.63
N ALA A 109 -17.50 27.94 -39.58
CA ALA A 109 -16.17 27.88 -40.16
C ALA A 109 -15.28 27.08 -39.24
N SER A 110 -14.68 26.02 -39.76
CA SER A 110 -13.61 25.29 -39.12
C SER A 110 -12.44 26.24 -38.81
N ILE A 111 -12.32 26.63 -37.56
CA ILE A 111 -11.17 27.39 -37.07
C ILE A 111 -10.00 26.41 -37.02
N GLN A 112 -9.22 26.37 -38.09
CA GLN A 112 -7.85 25.81 -38.05
C GLN A 112 -6.99 26.85 -37.30
N MET A 113 -6.62 26.51 -36.07
CA MET A 113 -5.73 27.31 -35.26
C MET A 113 -4.27 27.03 -35.67
N PRO A 114 -3.45 28.03 -35.99
CA PRO A 114 -2.01 27.82 -36.30
C PRO A 114 -1.18 27.65 -34.98
N ALA A 115 -1.77 27.02 -33.97
CA ALA A 115 -1.10 26.77 -32.69
C ALA A 115 -0.38 25.41 -32.64
N ASP A 116 -0.53 24.57 -33.66
CA ASP A 116 -0.16 23.16 -33.51
C ASP A 116 1.33 22.87 -33.60
N GLU A 117 2.08 23.51 -34.55
CA GLU A 117 3.50 23.16 -34.74
C GLU A 117 4.41 23.51 -33.56
N ALA A 118 4.15 24.65 -32.88
CA ALA A 118 4.95 25.05 -31.72
C ALA A 118 4.59 24.21 -30.47
N LEU A 119 3.32 23.79 -30.36
CA LEU A 119 2.85 22.93 -29.30
C LEU A 119 3.34 21.49 -29.53
N GLU A 120 3.25 20.99 -30.76
CA GLU A 120 3.78 19.69 -31.16
C GLU A 120 5.28 19.58 -30.91
N LYS A 121 6.07 20.59 -31.32
CA LYS A 121 7.52 20.64 -31.02
C LYS A 121 7.81 20.63 -29.52
N LYS A 122 7.04 21.37 -28.71
CA LYS A 122 7.19 21.36 -27.24
C LYS A 122 6.79 20.01 -26.64
N VAL A 123 5.73 19.41 -27.13
CA VAL A 123 5.30 18.07 -26.71
C VAL A 123 6.35 17.03 -27.09
N ASP A 124 6.90 17.11 -28.31
CA ASP A 124 7.99 16.24 -28.75
C ASP A 124 9.29 16.42 -27.96
N GLU A 125 9.65 17.66 -27.61
CA GLU A 125 10.80 17.93 -26.75
C GLU A 125 10.58 17.41 -25.34
N LEU A 126 9.38 17.59 -24.78
CA LEU A 126 9.00 17.04 -23.49
C LEU A 126 9.00 15.50 -23.53
N THR A 127 8.44 14.91 -24.57
CA THR A 127 8.42 13.46 -24.77
C THR A 127 9.82 12.87 -24.94
N LYS A 128 10.72 13.56 -25.64
CA LYS A 128 12.14 13.16 -25.75
C LYS A 128 12.89 13.26 -24.42
N ARG A 129 12.53 14.24 -23.57
CA ARG A 129 13.21 14.52 -22.30
C ARG A 129 12.67 13.67 -21.15
N TRP A 130 11.35 13.40 -21.11
CA TRP A 130 10.65 12.79 -19.99
C TRP A 130 10.03 11.42 -20.31
N GLY A 131 10.16 10.94 -21.57
CA GLY A 131 9.46 9.77 -22.07
C GLY A 131 7.96 10.05 -22.32
N LYS A 132 7.19 8.99 -22.53
CA LYS A 132 5.72 9.09 -22.65
C LYS A 132 5.11 9.24 -21.27
N LEU A 133 4.69 10.46 -20.93
CA LEU A 133 3.98 10.71 -19.67
C LEU A 133 2.56 10.14 -19.73
N ARG A 134 2.17 9.42 -18.69
CA ARG A 134 0.84 8.85 -18.51
C ARG A 134 0.25 9.40 -17.21
N LEU A 135 -0.88 10.07 -17.31
CA LEU A 135 -1.67 10.49 -16.15
C LEU A 135 -2.85 9.53 -16.01
N THR A 136 -2.95 8.89 -14.86
CA THR A 136 -4.05 7.97 -14.52
C THR A 136 -4.52 8.25 -13.11
N GLY A 137 -5.73 7.79 -12.78
CA GLY A 137 -6.22 7.96 -11.43
C GLY A 137 -7.63 7.48 -11.23
N ASP A 138 -8.13 7.67 -10.01
CA ASP A 138 -9.52 7.39 -9.67
C ASP A 138 -10.07 8.36 -8.61
N ILE A 139 -11.38 8.56 -8.67
CA ILE A 139 -12.17 9.21 -7.63
C ILE A 139 -13.26 8.23 -7.24
N GLN A 140 -13.39 7.95 -5.93
CA GLN A 140 -14.40 7.06 -5.38
C GLN A 140 -15.17 7.79 -4.29
N ALA A 141 -16.51 7.71 -4.36
CA ALA A 141 -17.41 8.06 -3.27
C ALA A 141 -17.98 6.75 -2.70
N ARG A 142 -17.93 6.60 -1.38
CA ARG A 142 -18.36 5.40 -0.66
C ARG A 142 -19.33 5.75 0.46
N TYR A 143 -20.42 5.03 0.55
CA TYR A 143 -21.25 4.94 1.75
C TYR A 143 -20.94 3.64 2.48
N GLU A 144 -20.82 3.70 3.80
CA GLU A 144 -20.63 2.53 4.66
C GLU A 144 -21.64 2.52 5.81
N GLY A 145 -22.25 1.37 6.01
CA GLY A 145 -23.12 1.09 7.16
C GLY A 145 -22.61 -0.09 7.98
N PHE A 146 -22.51 0.08 9.29
CA PHE A 146 -22.08 -0.94 10.26
C PHE A 146 -23.22 -1.26 11.18
N PHE A 147 -23.53 -2.54 11.35
CA PHE A 147 -24.64 -3.05 12.14
C PHE A 147 -24.18 -4.16 13.07
N ASN A 148 -24.83 -4.27 14.23
CA ASN A 148 -24.49 -5.26 15.26
C ASN A 148 -23.02 -5.18 15.70
N GLN A 149 -22.46 -3.97 15.78
CA GLN A 149 -21.13 -3.76 16.34
C GLN A 149 -21.14 -4.08 17.83
N GLY A 150 -19.97 -4.33 18.42
CA GLY A 150 -19.83 -4.50 19.86
C GLY A 150 -19.49 -5.92 20.29
N PHE A 151 -18.96 -6.73 19.35
CA PHE A 151 -18.28 -7.95 19.76
C PHE A 151 -17.16 -7.57 20.74
N ASP A 152 -17.07 -8.27 21.87
CA ASP A 152 -16.13 -8.03 22.98
C ASP A 152 -16.37 -6.75 23.82
N LEU A 153 -17.41 -5.98 23.54
CA LEU A 153 -17.78 -4.85 24.39
C LEU A 153 -18.97 -5.22 25.29
N PRO A 154 -18.99 -4.75 26.54
CA PRO A 154 -20.08 -5.02 27.46
C PRO A 154 -21.37 -4.25 27.13
N VAL A 155 -21.35 -3.43 26.09
CA VAL A 155 -22.46 -2.56 25.67
C VAL A 155 -22.74 -2.74 24.19
N ASP A 156 -24.01 -2.59 23.81
CA ASP A 156 -24.37 -2.51 22.40
C ASP A 156 -23.83 -1.23 21.79
N VAL A 157 -22.95 -1.37 20.80
CA VAL A 157 -22.48 -0.24 20.02
C VAL A 157 -23.52 0.08 18.96
N PRO A 158 -24.05 1.33 18.91
CA PRO A 158 -25.05 1.71 17.93
C PRO A 158 -24.57 1.48 16.51
N SER A 159 -25.51 1.24 15.59
CA SER A 159 -25.22 1.22 14.15
C SER A 159 -24.57 2.53 13.73
N ARG A 160 -23.54 2.43 12.90
CA ARG A 160 -22.77 3.58 12.42
C ARG A 160 -22.87 3.68 10.91
N ASN A 161 -23.12 4.89 10.43
CA ASN A 161 -23.10 5.20 9.01
C ASN A 161 -22.08 6.28 8.73
N ARG A 162 -21.39 6.18 7.59
CA ARG A 162 -20.45 7.23 7.16
C ARG A 162 -20.35 7.30 5.64
N MET A 163 -20.05 8.50 5.16
CA MET A 163 -19.62 8.74 3.78
C MET A 163 -18.12 8.88 3.74
N ARG A 164 -17.49 8.34 2.70
CA ARG A 164 -16.04 8.44 2.49
C ARG A 164 -15.75 8.86 1.05
N VAL A 165 -14.58 9.42 0.84
CA VAL A 165 -14.04 9.76 -0.47
C VAL A 165 -12.60 9.25 -0.57
N ARG A 166 -12.23 8.79 -1.76
CA ARG A 166 -10.86 8.49 -2.16
C ARG A 166 -10.55 9.22 -3.46
N VAL A 167 -9.37 9.82 -3.51
CA VAL A 167 -8.80 10.41 -4.73
C VAL A 167 -7.39 9.88 -4.88
N ARG A 168 -7.06 9.35 -6.06
CA ARG A 168 -5.71 8.94 -6.42
C ARG A 168 -5.36 9.50 -7.80
N ALA A 169 -4.16 10.03 -7.95
CA ALA A 169 -3.62 10.51 -9.22
C ALA A 169 -2.17 10.04 -9.36
N GLN A 170 -1.85 9.37 -10.46
CA GLN A 170 -0.53 8.85 -10.76
C GLN A 170 0.00 9.48 -12.04
N LEU A 171 1.21 10.02 -11.95
CA LEU A 171 2.03 10.39 -13.10
C LEU A 171 3.13 9.33 -13.25
N ALA A 172 3.24 8.74 -14.43
CA ALA A 172 4.28 7.78 -14.77
C ALA A 172 4.91 8.14 -16.10
N GLY A 173 6.16 7.72 -16.32
CA GLY A 173 6.88 7.98 -17.55
C GLY A 173 8.02 7.00 -17.76
N ASP A 174 8.43 6.87 -19.03
CA ASP A 174 9.50 5.96 -19.45
C ASP A 174 10.82 6.74 -19.52
N ILE A 175 11.92 6.16 -19.03
CA ILE A 175 13.29 6.70 -19.13
C ILE A 175 14.11 5.74 -19.98
N GLY A 176 14.26 6.06 -21.26
CA GLY A 176 14.93 5.16 -22.23
C GLY A 176 14.08 3.93 -22.55
N SER A 177 14.73 2.79 -22.79
CA SER A 177 14.05 1.57 -23.25
C SER A 177 13.65 0.60 -22.12
N ASN A 178 14.30 0.70 -20.96
CA ASN A 178 14.22 -0.33 -19.92
C ASN A 178 13.89 0.22 -18.53
N PHE A 179 13.79 1.54 -18.39
CA PHE A 179 13.45 2.17 -17.12
C PHE A 179 12.15 2.92 -17.22
N ASP A 180 11.32 2.82 -16.21
CA ASP A 180 10.19 3.68 -15.97
C ASP A 180 10.17 4.17 -14.53
N TRP A 181 9.36 5.17 -14.28
CA TRP A 181 9.15 5.76 -12.98
C TRP A 181 7.67 6.10 -12.78
N GLY A 182 7.27 6.19 -11.53
CA GLY A 182 5.92 6.64 -11.20
C GLY A 182 5.87 7.35 -9.88
N ILE A 183 5.00 8.38 -9.82
CA ILE A 183 4.62 9.06 -8.59
C ILE A 183 3.11 9.03 -8.51
N ARG A 184 2.55 8.49 -7.41
CA ARG A 184 1.12 8.52 -7.10
C ARG A 184 0.87 9.34 -5.86
N LEU A 185 -0.08 10.26 -5.95
CA LEU A 185 -0.66 10.94 -4.83
C LEU A 185 -2.00 10.27 -4.49
N ALA A 186 -2.28 10.09 -3.21
CA ALA A 186 -3.55 9.57 -2.73
C ALA A 186 -4.07 10.41 -1.56
N SER A 187 -5.41 10.53 -1.48
CA SER A 187 -6.05 10.95 -0.24
C SER A 187 -5.82 9.89 0.84
N GLY A 188 -5.92 10.27 2.11
CA GLY A 188 -5.75 9.33 3.22
C GLY A 188 -5.02 9.98 4.37
N SER A 189 -5.15 9.41 5.56
CA SER A 189 -4.33 9.81 6.70
C SER A 189 -2.89 9.35 6.48
N PHE A 190 -1.91 10.20 6.80
CA PHE A 190 -0.49 9.86 6.71
C PHE A 190 -0.11 8.69 7.64
N ASN A 191 -0.92 8.43 8.65
CA ASN A 191 -0.69 7.37 9.64
C ASN A 191 -1.47 6.08 9.31
N ASN A 192 -2.12 6.00 8.15
CA ASN A 192 -2.86 4.82 7.71
C ASN A 192 -2.33 4.33 6.36
N PRO A 193 -1.41 3.38 6.33
CA PRO A 193 -0.80 2.91 5.08
C PRO A 193 -1.69 1.99 4.25
N VAL A 194 -2.79 1.47 4.82
CA VAL A 194 -3.67 0.49 4.18
C VAL A 194 -5.01 1.08 3.72
N SER A 195 -5.30 2.37 3.95
CA SER A 195 -6.57 2.96 3.50
C SER A 195 -6.42 4.40 3.06
N PRO A 196 -6.53 4.69 1.75
CA PRO A 196 -6.58 6.05 1.21
C PRO A 196 -7.95 6.71 1.36
N GLN A 197 -8.90 6.06 2.00
CA GLN A 197 -10.26 6.53 2.21
C GLN A 197 -10.32 7.61 3.30
N GLN A 198 -11.01 8.73 3.02
CA GLN A 198 -11.25 9.82 3.98
C GLN A 198 -12.72 9.95 4.33
N SER A 199 -13.06 9.97 5.63
CA SER A 199 -14.42 10.21 6.09
C SER A 199 -14.85 11.66 5.86
N LEU A 200 -16.12 11.86 5.45
CA LEU A 200 -16.72 13.17 5.16
C LEU A 200 -17.50 13.73 6.35
N THR A 201 -17.14 13.40 7.57
CA THR A 201 -17.92 13.66 8.79
C THR A 201 -17.30 14.69 9.73
N ASP A 202 -16.35 15.49 9.26
CA ASP A 202 -15.53 16.34 10.10
C ASP A 202 -15.63 17.81 9.69
N PHE A 203 -16.77 18.45 9.96
CA PHE A 203 -17.05 19.88 9.77
C PHE A 203 -16.51 20.47 8.44
N TYR A 204 -16.60 19.71 7.34
CA TYR A 204 -16.10 20.09 6.01
C TYR A 204 -14.58 20.36 5.94
N ASN A 205 -13.80 19.86 6.89
CA ASN A 205 -12.36 20.00 6.91
C ASN A 205 -11.72 19.45 5.63
N ARG A 206 -10.65 20.13 5.20
CA ARG A 206 -9.84 19.68 4.06
C ARG A 206 -9.26 18.30 4.36
N LYS A 207 -9.15 17.47 3.32
CA LYS A 207 -8.61 16.11 3.43
C LYS A 207 -7.15 16.07 3.01
N PRO A 208 -6.26 15.39 3.75
CA PRO A 208 -4.85 15.27 3.40
C PRO A 208 -4.65 14.47 2.12
N ILE A 209 -3.59 14.82 1.39
CA ILE A 209 -3.11 14.12 0.20
C ILE A 209 -1.61 13.89 0.41
N GLY A 210 -1.16 12.67 0.26
CA GLY A 210 0.24 12.28 0.45
C GLY A 210 0.82 11.52 -0.73
N ILE A 211 2.14 11.32 -0.69
CA ILE A 211 2.85 10.44 -1.62
C ILE A 211 2.50 9.00 -1.25
N ASP A 212 1.83 8.32 -2.16
CA ASP A 212 1.38 6.95 -2.02
C ASP A 212 2.30 5.97 -2.74
N ARG A 213 2.86 6.38 -3.90
CA ARG A 213 3.94 5.67 -4.62
C ARG A 213 4.98 6.67 -5.09
N ALA A 214 6.25 6.28 -5.06
CA ALA A 214 7.36 7.00 -5.68
C ALA A 214 8.45 5.97 -5.97
N TYR A 215 8.59 5.54 -7.22
CA TYR A 215 9.44 4.40 -7.56
C TYR A 215 10.20 4.59 -8.87
N LEU A 216 11.30 3.85 -8.97
CA LEU A 216 11.98 3.52 -10.20
C LEU A 216 11.78 2.03 -10.48
N HIS A 217 11.51 1.69 -11.73
CA HIS A 217 11.35 0.34 -12.21
C HIS A 217 12.27 0.10 -13.41
N PHE A 218 12.96 -1.02 -13.41
CA PHE A 218 13.73 -1.52 -14.52
C PHE A 218 13.12 -2.82 -15.01
N ASP A 219 12.83 -2.89 -16.33
CA ASP A 219 12.29 -4.08 -17.00
C ASP A 219 13.16 -4.38 -18.22
N THR A 220 13.66 -5.60 -18.33
CA THR A 220 14.37 -6.07 -19.51
C THR A 220 13.92 -7.46 -19.88
N LYS A 221 13.60 -7.62 -21.16
CA LYS A 221 13.15 -8.87 -21.77
C LYS A 221 14.17 -9.41 -22.74
N THR A 222 14.47 -10.69 -22.59
CA THR A 222 15.22 -11.47 -23.56
C THR A 222 14.31 -12.55 -24.15
N ASP A 223 14.80 -13.32 -25.11
CA ASP A 223 14.03 -14.44 -25.66
C ASP A 223 13.85 -15.53 -24.58
N GLY A 224 12.66 -15.55 -23.95
CA GLY A 224 12.26 -16.51 -22.92
C GLY A 224 12.56 -16.13 -21.47
N ALA A 225 13.07 -14.93 -21.17
CA ALA A 225 13.25 -14.47 -19.79
C ALA A 225 12.95 -12.98 -19.63
N ASN A 226 12.42 -12.60 -18.47
CA ASN A 226 12.13 -11.24 -18.06
C ASN A 226 12.77 -10.97 -16.69
N LEU A 227 13.52 -9.87 -16.56
CA LEU A 227 14.05 -9.39 -15.28
C LEU A 227 13.44 -8.04 -14.98
N GLU A 228 12.84 -7.92 -13.79
CA GLU A 228 12.27 -6.69 -13.28
C GLU A 228 12.87 -6.32 -11.93
N LEU A 229 13.15 -5.03 -11.73
CA LEU A 229 13.70 -4.51 -10.47
C LEU A 229 12.90 -3.26 -10.08
N TRP A 230 12.46 -3.20 -8.83
CA TRP A 230 11.76 -2.05 -8.25
C TRP A 230 12.57 -1.46 -7.10
N ALA A 231 12.61 -0.12 -7.02
CA ALA A 231 13.21 0.61 -5.93
C ALA A 231 12.35 1.82 -5.55
N GLY A 232 12.14 2.02 -4.25
CA GLY A 232 11.36 3.12 -3.69
C GLY A 232 10.09 2.66 -2.99
N LYS A 233 8.97 3.36 -3.22
CA LYS A 233 7.63 3.02 -2.72
C LYS A 233 6.76 2.60 -3.90
N PHE A 234 6.42 1.32 -4.00
CA PHE A 234 5.85 0.73 -5.21
C PHE A 234 4.68 -0.21 -4.91
N GLU A 235 3.94 -0.62 -5.92
CA GLU A 235 2.95 -1.69 -5.81
C GLU A 235 3.64 -3.05 -5.67
N SER A 236 3.12 -3.90 -4.78
CA SER A 236 3.67 -5.25 -4.58
C SER A 236 3.71 -6.04 -5.88
N PRO A 237 4.89 -6.43 -6.41
CA PRO A 237 4.99 -7.18 -7.66
C PRO A 237 4.68 -8.67 -7.52
N TRP A 238 4.51 -9.16 -6.30
CA TRP A 238 4.14 -10.56 -6.03
C TRP A 238 2.64 -10.76 -5.92
N LYS A 239 2.17 -11.99 -6.13
CA LYS A 239 0.76 -12.38 -5.95
C LYS A 239 0.42 -12.43 -4.45
N ARG A 240 -0.69 -11.80 -4.08
CA ARG A 240 -1.18 -11.70 -2.70
C ARG A 240 -2.71 -11.76 -2.65
N THR A 241 -3.25 -11.94 -1.46
CA THR A 241 -4.68 -11.91 -1.19
C THR A 241 -5.01 -11.01 0.01
N ALA A 242 -6.29 -10.83 0.31
CA ALA A 242 -6.76 -10.01 1.43
C ALA A 242 -6.24 -10.48 2.80
N VAL A 243 -5.91 -11.77 2.94
CA VAL A 243 -5.42 -12.35 4.20
C VAL A 243 -3.92 -12.17 4.43
N THR A 244 -3.19 -11.60 3.45
CA THR A 244 -1.77 -11.25 3.58
C THR A 244 -1.55 -9.73 3.52
N PHE A 245 -1.75 -9.13 2.35
CA PHE A 245 -1.48 -7.70 2.16
C PHE A 245 -2.68 -6.98 1.58
N ASP A 246 -3.01 -5.84 2.17
CA ASP A 246 -4.00 -4.88 1.65
C ASP A 246 -3.61 -4.42 0.24
N GLU A 247 -4.60 -4.28 -0.66
CA GLU A 247 -4.37 -3.78 -2.03
C GLU A 247 -3.87 -2.33 -2.04
N ASP A 248 -4.23 -1.54 -1.03
CA ASP A 248 -3.84 -0.15 -0.89
C ASP A 248 -2.49 0.02 -0.18
N LEU A 249 -1.94 -1.04 0.43
CA LEU A 249 -0.60 -1.01 1.03
C LEU A 249 0.48 -0.96 -0.07
N GLN A 250 1.30 0.09 -0.02
CA GLN A 250 2.42 0.28 -0.92
C GLN A 250 3.73 0.10 -0.16
N PRO A 251 4.43 -1.04 -0.35
CA PRO A 251 5.70 -1.31 0.33
C PRO A 251 6.80 -0.35 -0.10
N GLU A 252 7.78 -0.17 0.80
CA GLU A 252 8.96 0.65 0.60
C GLU A 252 10.20 -0.25 0.63
N GLY A 253 11.14 -0.05 -0.32
CA GLY A 253 12.38 -0.80 -0.36
C GLY A 253 12.78 -1.26 -1.76
N LEU A 254 13.16 -2.53 -1.88
CA LEU A 254 13.61 -3.16 -3.12
C LEU A 254 12.81 -4.43 -3.38
N ALA A 255 12.48 -4.68 -4.65
CA ALA A 255 11.98 -5.97 -5.12
C ALA A 255 12.62 -6.32 -6.46
N GLN A 256 12.80 -7.61 -6.71
CA GLN A 256 13.34 -8.14 -7.95
C GLN A 256 12.55 -9.38 -8.36
N SER A 257 12.23 -9.48 -9.66
CA SER A 257 11.54 -10.62 -10.25
C SER A 257 12.29 -11.14 -11.46
N LEU A 258 12.38 -12.46 -11.58
CA LEU A 258 12.91 -13.18 -12.73
C LEU A 258 11.82 -14.13 -13.25
N GLY A 259 11.20 -13.76 -14.36
CA GLY A 259 10.28 -14.59 -15.11
C GLY A 259 11.00 -15.41 -16.18
N VAL A 260 10.61 -16.66 -16.35
CA VAL A 260 11.13 -17.55 -17.40
C VAL A 260 9.95 -18.18 -18.12
N ASP A 261 9.88 -17.97 -19.45
CA ASP A 261 8.95 -18.67 -20.32
C ASP A 261 9.44 -20.10 -20.54
N VAL A 262 8.70 -21.09 -20.05
CA VAL A 262 9.09 -22.50 -20.14
C VAL A 262 8.68 -23.07 -21.49
N SER A 263 7.43 -22.86 -21.91
CA SER A 263 6.93 -23.38 -23.17
C SER A 263 5.73 -22.57 -23.69
N LYS A 264 5.73 -22.30 -25.00
CA LYS A 264 4.59 -21.66 -25.68
C LYS A 264 3.43 -22.63 -25.90
N ASP A 265 3.73 -23.91 -26.07
CA ASP A 265 2.75 -24.96 -26.41
C ASP A 265 2.58 -26.01 -25.30
N GLY A 266 3.46 -26.03 -24.30
CA GLY A 266 3.39 -26.95 -23.17
C GLY A 266 2.31 -26.59 -22.14
N VAL A 267 2.10 -27.46 -21.17
CA VAL A 267 1.16 -27.22 -20.06
C VAL A 267 1.68 -26.18 -19.10
N LEU A 268 2.96 -26.25 -18.68
CA LEU A 268 3.62 -25.21 -17.89
C LEU A 268 4.06 -24.08 -18.84
N ARG A 269 3.55 -22.88 -18.61
CA ARG A 269 3.79 -21.68 -19.43
C ARG A 269 4.99 -20.89 -18.94
N SER A 270 4.99 -20.54 -17.68
CA SER A 270 6.03 -19.71 -17.09
C SER A 270 6.29 -20.07 -15.64
N VAL A 271 7.49 -19.73 -15.19
CA VAL A 271 7.90 -19.73 -13.78
C VAL A 271 8.48 -18.37 -13.48
N GLU A 272 8.04 -17.77 -12.38
CA GLU A 272 8.53 -16.48 -11.91
C GLU A 272 9.04 -16.61 -10.48
N PHE A 273 10.20 -16.00 -10.21
CA PHE A 273 10.82 -15.90 -8.90
C PHE A 273 10.86 -14.43 -8.51
N THR A 274 10.13 -14.04 -7.47
CA THR A 274 10.15 -12.68 -6.92
C THR A 274 10.73 -12.71 -5.52
N ALA A 275 11.62 -11.77 -5.21
CA ALA A 275 12.15 -11.56 -3.86
C ALA A 275 12.07 -10.08 -3.49
N TRP A 276 12.02 -9.78 -2.18
CA TRP A 276 11.91 -8.40 -1.70
C TRP A 276 12.62 -8.20 -0.38
N GLN A 277 13.06 -6.94 -0.15
CA GLN A 277 13.65 -6.43 1.07
C GLN A 277 12.96 -5.09 1.37
N LEU A 278 12.08 -5.08 2.37
CA LEU A 278 11.17 -3.97 2.66
C LEU A 278 11.38 -3.49 4.10
N PRO A 279 12.23 -2.47 4.32
CA PRO A 279 12.33 -1.83 5.63
C PRO A 279 10.99 -1.15 5.97
N TYR A 280 10.32 -1.58 7.02
CA TYR A 280 9.09 -0.96 7.49
C TYR A 280 9.29 -0.06 8.71
N ARG A 281 10.49 -0.05 9.31
CA ARG A 281 10.91 0.95 10.28
C ARG A 281 12.44 1.02 10.39
N GLU A 282 13.00 2.17 10.08
CA GLU A 282 14.40 2.52 10.37
C GLU A 282 14.51 2.89 11.84
N ARG A 283 15.64 2.52 12.47
CA ARG A 283 15.96 2.80 13.86
C ARG A 283 17.35 3.41 13.95
N ALA A 284 17.43 4.64 14.47
CA ALA A 284 18.73 5.32 14.68
C ALA A 284 19.68 4.54 15.59
N ILE A 285 19.16 3.68 16.48
CA ILE A 285 19.91 2.82 17.38
C ILE A 285 19.24 1.44 17.41
N GLY A 286 20.00 0.39 17.13
CA GLY A 286 19.54 -1.00 17.07
C GLY A 286 19.34 -1.48 15.64
N ALA A 287 18.77 -2.69 15.50
CA ALA A 287 18.49 -3.27 14.19
C ALA A 287 17.20 -2.67 13.59
N ASP A 288 17.21 -2.42 12.29
CA ASP A 288 16.05 -2.01 11.53
C ASP A 288 15.01 -3.12 11.46
N ALA A 289 13.75 -2.72 11.35
CA ALA A 289 12.68 -3.66 11.13
C ALA A 289 12.46 -3.84 9.62
N VAL A 290 12.67 -5.05 9.13
CA VAL A 290 12.65 -5.38 7.70
C VAL A 290 11.79 -6.61 7.46
N LEU A 291 10.96 -6.55 6.41
CA LEU A 291 10.30 -7.72 5.85
C LEU A 291 11.14 -8.25 4.69
N PHE A 292 11.70 -9.42 4.87
CA PHE A 292 12.27 -10.24 3.79
C PHE A 292 11.21 -11.19 3.26
N GLY A 293 11.25 -11.46 1.97
CA GLY A 293 10.37 -12.47 1.42
C GLY A 293 10.75 -12.90 0.02
N GLY A 294 10.12 -13.99 -0.39
CA GLY A 294 10.30 -14.54 -1.72
C GLY A 294 9.10 -15.39 -2.13
N GLN A 295 8.77 -15.33 -3.41
CA GLN A 295 7.67 -16.07 -4.02
C GLN A 295 8.15 -16.81 -5.27
N VAL A 296 7.67 -18.02 -5.43
CA VAL A 296 7.71 -18.76 -6.70
C VAL A 296 6.29 -18.81 -7.23
N LEU A 297 6.08 -18.31 -8.43
CA LEU A 297 4.80 -18.37 -9.13
C LEU A 297 4.95 -19.19 -10.40
N THR A 298 3.97 -20.04 -10.68
CA THR A 298 3.93 -20.84 -11.90
C THR A 298 2.58 -20.73 -12.58
N ASP A 299 2.59 -20.51 -13.91
CA ASP A 299 1.40 -20.46 -14.73
C ASP A 299 1.29 -21.70 -15.63
N TRP A 300 0.10 -22.29 -15.63
CA TRP A 300 -0.22 -23.52 -16.33
C TRP A 300 -1.42 -23.33 -17.25
N LYS A 301 -1.32 -23.76 -18.49
CA LYS A 301 -2.45 -23.90 -19.40
C LYS A 301 -2.92 -25.36 -19.40
N LEU A 302 -4.02 -25.64 -18.66
CA LEU A 302 -4.56 -26.98 -18.57
C LEU A 302 -5.34 -27.40 -19.83
N SER A 303 -6.05 -26.41 -20.44
CA SER A 303 -6.74 -26.54 -21.73
C SER A 303 -6.90 -25.15 -22.36
N ASP A 304 -7.66 -25.05 -23.47
CA ASP A 304 -7.96 -23.74 -24.07
C ASP A 304 -8.84 -22.87 -23.18
N ASP A 305 -9.68 -23.48 -22.34
CA ASP A 305 -10.56 -22.76 -21.42
C ASP A 305 -10.06 -22.71 -19.98
N TRP A 306 -9.10 -23.56 -19.59
CA TRP A 306 -8.65 -23.67 -18.22
C TRP A 306 -7.19 -23.25 -18.03
N GLY A 307 -6.96 -22.34 -17.11
CA GLY A 307 -5.64 -21.95 -16.61
C GLY A 307 -5.52 -22.17 -15.11
N LEU A 308 -4.32 -22.49 -14.64
CA LEU A 308 -3.99 -22.65 -13.23
C LEU A 308 -2.76 -21.80 -12.91
N THR A 309 -2.82 -21.04 -11.82
CA THR A 309 -1.66 -20.36 -11.23
C THR A 309 -1.42 -20.92 -9.85
N LEU A 310 -0.18 -21.27 -9.54
CA LEU A 310 0.27 -21.66 -8.21
C LEU A 310 1.32 -20.65 -7.74
N ALA A 311 1.19 -20.17 -6.52
CA ALA A 311 2.22 -19.34 -5.88
C ALA A 311 2.54 -19.89 -4.50
N GLY A 312 3.83 -20.04 -4.20
CA GLY A 312 4.35 -20.37 -2.89
C GLY A 312 5.23 -19.22 -2.39
N THR A 313 4.95 -18.71 -1.21
CA THR A 313 5.60 -17.52 -0.66
C THR A 313 6.15 -17.80 0.73
N PHE A 314 7.24 -17.13 1.05
CA PHE A 314 7.80 -17.07 2.40
C PHE A 314 7.97 -15.62 2.81
N HIS A 315 7.50 -15.28 4.01
CA HIS A 315 7.62 -13.95 4.63
C HIS A 315 8.37 -14.08 5.96
N ASP A 316 9.42 -13.28 6.15
CA ASP A 316 10.18 -13.20 7.41
C ASP A 316 10.16 -11.76 7.92
N PHE A 317 9.45 -11.52 9.03
CA PHE A 317 9.29 -10.21 9.64
C PHE A 317 10.33 -10.05 10.76
N GLU A 318 11.44 -9.42 10.45
CA GLU A 318 12.48 -9.10 11.43
C GLU A 318 12.08 -7.89 12.29
N GLN A 319 12.38 -7.94 13.60
CA GLN A 319 12.08 -6.88 14.58
C GLN A 319 10.60 -6.48 14.62
N VAL A 320 9.69 -7.45 14.51
CA VAL A 320 8.24 -7.22 14.42
C VAL A 320 7.65 -6.45 15.62
N ASN A 321 8.33 -6.43 16.76
CA ASN A 321 7.90 -5.76 17.98
C ASN A 321 7.91 -4.22 17.91
N VAL A 322 8.43 -3.62 16.85
CA VAL A 322 8.25 -2.18 16.60
C VAL A 322 6.79 -1.83 16.25
N ILE A 323 6.00 -2.80 15.75
CA ILE A 323 4.61 -2.61 15.33
C ILE A 323 3.68 -2.37 16.52
N PRO A 324 3.61 -3.23 17.56
CA PRO A 324 2.77 -2.97 18.73
C PRO A 324 3.08 -1.65 19.42
N VAL A 325 4.36 -1.26 19.49
CA VAL A 325 4.78 0.04 20.04
C VAL A 325 4.19 1.20 19.23
N ALA A 326 4.18 1.08 17.91
CA ALA A 326 3.61 2.11 17.02
C ALA A 326 2.08 2.20 17.12
N VAL A 327 1.41 1.05 17.33
CA VAL A 327 -0.06 0.95 17.39
C VAL A 327 -0.60 1.30 18.77
N ALA A 328 0.07 0.87 19.84
CA ALA A 328 -0.35 1.07 21.24
C ALA A 328 0.20 2.38 21.81
N ALA A 329 0.00 3.50 21.12
CA ALA A 329 0.43 4.80 21.64
C ALA A 329 -0.11 5.01 23.06
N PRO A 330 0.74 5.30 24.07
CA PRO A 330 0.26 5.69 25.39
C PRO A 330 -0.64 6.92 25.26
N THR A 331 -1.73 6.94 25.98
CA THR A 331 -2.67 8.07 26.04
C THR A 331 -1.91 9.38 26.29
N GLY A 332 -1.88 10.26 25.29
CA GLY A 332 -1.30 11.61 25.37
C GLY A 332 -0.17 11.95 24.42
N VAL A 333 0.45 11.00 23.78
CA VAL A 333 1.39 11.26 22.68
C VAL A 333 0.76 10.68 21.42
N VAL A 334 0.38 11.55 20.49
CA VAL A 334 0.02 11.12 19.13
C VAL A 334 1.32 10.66 18.48
N ASN A 335 1.73 9.43 18.77
CA ASN A 335 2.73 8.81 17.93
C ASN A 335 2.11 8.69 16.54
N ALA A 336 2.90 8.96 15.54
CA ALA A 336 2.59 8.72 14.14
C ALA A 336 2.46 7.21 13.88
N GLY A 337 1.69 6.50 14.73
CA GLY A 337 1.38 5.09 14.64
C GLY A 337 0.22 4.84 13.69
N PHE A 338 -0.07 3.60 13.46
CA PHE A 338 -1.22 3.19 12.65
C PHE A 338 -2.53 3.67 13.28
N GLU A 339 -3.46 4.16 12.48
CA GLU A 339 -4.81 4.57 12.94
C GLU A 339 -5.73 3.39 13.27
N TYR A 340 -5.28 2.17 13.05
CA TYR A 340 -6.01 0.94 13.38
C TYR A 340 -5.14 0.06 14.29
N GLY A 341 -5.80 -0.64 15.20
CA GLY A 341 -5.15 -1.53 16.15
C GLY A 341 -4.74 -2.86 15.52
N THR A 342 -3.88 -3.58 16.21
CA THR A 342 -3.59 -4.98 15.87
C THR A 342 -4.61 -5.92 16.51
N THR A 343 -4.99 -6.98 15.79
CA THR A 343 -5.83 -8.08 16.31
C THR A 343 -5.02 -9.30 16.76
N ASN A 344 -3.70 -9.30 16.57
CA ASN A 344 -2.77 -10.27 17.10
C ASN A 344 -2.61 -10.14 18.62
N MET A 345 -2.06 -11.14 19.28
CA MET A 345 -1.83 -11.09 20.72
C MET A 345 -0.65 -10.21 21.06
N VAL A 346 -0.93 -9.17 21.87
CA VAL A 346 0.08 -8.25 22.40
C VAL A 346 0.19 -8.47 23.91
N VAL A 347 1.41 -8.43 24.43
CA VAL A 347 1.74 -8.48 25.87
C VAL A 347 2.61 -7.28 26.22
N ILE A 348 2.57 -6.85 27.46
CA ILE A 348 3.51 -5.83 27.95
C ILE A 348 4.77 -6.54 28.43
N ASN A 349 5.91 -6.18 27.84
CA ASN A 349 7.20 -6.67 28.29
C ASN A 349 7.48 -6.13 29.72
N PRO A 350 7.69 -7.00 30.71
CA PRO A 350 7.85 -6.57 32.12
C PRO A 350 9.14 -5.77 32.38
N PHE A 351 10.13 -5.85 31.48
CA PHE A 351 11.41 -5.16 31.64
C PHE A 351 11.43 -3.80 30.96
N THR A 352 10.80 -3.69 29.76
CA THR A 352 10.79 -2.45 28.97
C THR A 352 9.52 -1.64 29.16
N ASN A 353 8.48 -2.23 29.73
CA ASN A 353 7.11 -1.69 29.85
C ASN A 353 6.53 -1.28 28.48
N LEU A 354 6.99 -1.89 27.39
CA LEU A 354 6.50 -1.66 26.04
C LEU A 354 5.62 -2.84 25.57
N PRO A 355 4.65 -2.58 24.70
CA PRO A 355 3.85 -3.63 24.08
C PRO A 355 4.70 -4.41 23.05
N GLU A 356 4.59 -5.72 23.10
CA GLU A 356 5.27 -6.64 22.17
C GLU A 356 4.29 -7.69 21.65
N TYR A 357 4.48 -8.14 20.42
CA TYR A 357 3.79 -9.33 19.94
C TYR A 357 4.24 -10.54 20.76
N ARG A 358 3.30 -11.45 21.00
CA ARG A 358 3.61 -12.71 21.65
C ARG A 358 4.29 -13.70 20.71
N SER A 359 4.07 -13.56 19.42
CA SER A 359 4.64 -14.39 18.36
C SER A 359 5.66 -13.62 17.54
N ASP A 360 6.66 -14.32 17.02
CA ASP A 360 7.37 -13.91 15.81
C ASP A 360 6.59 -14.36 14.57
N TYR A 361 6.93 -13.78 13.41
CA TYR A 361 6.21 -14.07 12.17
C TYR A 361 7.18 -14.49 11.06
N ARG A 362 7.22 -15.80 10.83
CA ARG A 362 7.81 -16.45 9.66
C ARG A 362 6.71 -17.24 8.99
N VAL A 363 6.15 -16.70 7.93
CA VAL A 363 4.90 -17.19 7.37
C VAL A 363 5.14 -17.83 6.02
N ILE A 364 4.62 -19.05 5.85
CA ILE A 364 4.46 -19.71 4.57
C ILE A 364 3.06 -19.39 4.06
N ASP A 365 2.98 -18.96 2.80
CA ASP A 365 1.75 -18.62 2.10
C ASP A 365 1.68 -19.44 0.80
N ALA A 366 0.54 -20.07 0.53
CA ALA A 366 0.32 -20.89 -0.66
C ALA A 366 -1.00 -20.50 -1.34
N ILE A 367 -0.90 -19.94 -2.56
CA ILE A 367 -2.06 -19.49 -3.34
C ILE A 367 -2.25 -20.42 -4.54
N VAL A 368 -3.48 -20.89 -4.71
CA VAL A 368 -3.95 -21.66 -5.87
C VAL A 368 -5.04 -20.86 -6.56
N GLU A 369 -4.91 -20.58 -7.85
CA GLU A 369 -5.92 -19.87 -8.63
C GLU A 369 -6.25 -20.65 -9.90
N LEU A 370 -7.49 -21.09 -10.01
CA LEU A 370 -8.04 -21.77 -11.18
C LEU A 370 -8.90 -20.77 -11.97
N ARG A 371 -8.60 -20.62 -13.25
CA ARG A 371 -9.30 -19.73 -14.18
C ARG A 371 -9.99 -20.54 -15.25
N HIS A 372 -11.24 -20.14 -15.57
CA HIS A 372 -12.00 -20.66 -16.69
C HIS A 372 -12.52 -19.50 -17.55
N SER A 373 -12.45 -19.62 -18.87
CA SER A 373 -12.89 -18.58 -19.82
C SER A 373 -14.39 -18.22 -19.70
N GLY A 374 -15.16 -19.07 -19.02
CA GLY A 374 -16.58 -18.89 -18.76
C GLY A 374 -17.46 -19.53 -19.83
N PRO A 375 -18.77 -19.67 -19.54
CA PRO A 375 -19.74 -20.16 -20.51
C PRO A 375 -19.99 -19.13 -21.62
N GLY A 376 -20.16 -19.59 -22.84
CA GLY A 376 -20.43 -18.77 -24.01
C GLY A 376 -19.20 -18.32 -24.76
N LYS A 377 -19.38 -17.90 -26.02
CA LYS A 377 -18.28 -17.48 -26.91
C LYS A 377 -17.91 -16.01 -26.75
N ASP A 378 -18.68 -15.24 -25.98
CA ASP A 378 -18.47 -13.80 -25.78
C ASP A 378 -17.48 -13.45 -24.68
N GLY A 379 -17.00 -14.44 -23.90
CA GLY A 379 -16.05 -14.25 -22.80
C GLY A 379 -16.52 -13.29 -21.70
N ARG A 380 -17.83 -13.07 -21.55
CA ARG A 380 -18.38 -12.11 -20.58
C ARG A 380 -18.39 -12.63 -19.15
N TRP A 381 -18.36 -13.94 -18.97
CA TRP A 381 -18.53 -14.62 -17.69
C TRP A 381 -17.35 -15.50 -17.32
N PRO A 382 -16.09 -14.99 -17.34
CA PRO A 382 -14.95 -15.76 -16.85
C PRO A 382 -15.19 -16.11 -15.38
N ILE A 383 -14.64 -17.24 -14.95
CA ILE A 383 -14.71 -17.74 -13.58
C ILE A 383 -13.29 -17.82 -13.03
N VAL A 384 -13.09 -17.28 -11.84
CA VAL A 384 -11.84 -17.42 -11.08
C VAL A 384 -12.18 -18.03 -9.73
N LEU A 385 -11.56 -19.14 -9.40
CA LEU A 385 -11.59 -19.75 -8.07
C LEU A 385 -10.19 -19.60 -7.47
N ARG A 386 -10.11 -19.02 -6.28
CA ARG A 386 -8.85 -18.81 -5.56
C ARG A 386 -8.92 -19.40 -4.16
N ALA A 387 -7.88 -20.10 -3.78
CA ALA A 387 -7.64 -20.55 -2.42
C ALA A 387 -6.29 -20.04 -1.98
N ASP A 388 -6.19 -19.62 -0.73
CA ASP A 388 -4.99 -19.16 -0.07
C ASP A 388 -4.88 -19.83 1.30
N PHE A 389 -3.70 -20.26 1.66
CA PHE A 389 -3.40 -20.91 2.94
C PHE A 389 -2.14 -20.30 3.55
N LEU A 390 -2.27 -19.86 4.81
CA LEU A 390 -1.21 -19.28 5.62
C LEU A 390 -0.81 -20.18 6.77
N HIS A 391 0.49 -20.24 7.06
CA HIS A 391 1.02 -20.94 8.22
C HIS A 391 2.19 -20.16 8.83
N ASN A 392 2.02 -19.64 10.05
CA ASN A 392 3.10 -19.01 10.80
C ASN A 392 3.92 -20.06 11.54
N THR A 393 5.15 -20.32 11.09
CA THR A 393 6.06 -21.32 11.66
C THR A 393 6.67 -20.88 13.00
N SER A 394 6.59 -19.59 13.35
CA SER A 394 7.17 -18.98 14.57
C SER A 394 6.12 -18.51 15.59
N ALA A 395 4.87 -18.96 15.44
CA ALA A 395 3.81 -18.65 16.38
C ALA A 395 4.06 -19.33 17.75
N PHE A 396 3.77 -18.58 18.82
CA PHE A 396 3.95 -19.11 20.19
C PHE A 396 2.91 -20.16 20.58
N ASN A 397 1.81 -20.28 19.83
CA ASN A 397 0.70 -21.21 20.09
C ASN A 397 0.14 -21.84 18.80
N ASN A 398 -0.92 -22.66 18.93
CA ASN A 398 -1.54 -23.35 17.80
C ASN A 398 -2.55 -22.49 17.00
N GLN A 399 -2.72 -21.20 17.28
CA GLN A 399 -3.58 -20.27 16.53
C GLN A 399 -2.77 -19.60 15.40
N LYS A 400 -2.20 -20.38 14.51
CA LYS A 400 -1.16 -19.98 13.56
C LYS A 400 -1.53 -20.17 12.11
N ASP A 401 -2.73 -20.70 11.84
CA ASP A 401 -3.20 -20.99 10.50
C ASP A 401 -4.23 -19.97 10.03
N GLY A 402 -4.23 -19.69 8.76
CA GLY A 402 -5.20 -18.80 8.12
C GLY A 402 -5.46 -19.22 6.68
N GLY A 403 -6.50 -18.65 6.09
CA GLY A 403 -6.74 -18.84 4.67
C GLY A 403 -8.01 -18.21 4.17
N GLN A 404 -8.13 -18.18 2.85
CA GLN A 404 -9.20 -17.60 2.08
C GLN A 404 -9.65 -18.55 1.00
N LEU A 405 -10.96 -18.56 0.73
CA LEU A 405 -11.55 -19.12 -0.49
C LEU A 405 -12.31 -18.01 -1.17
N GLU A 406 -12.10 -17.82 -2.47
CA GLU A 406 -12.74 -16.78 -3.25
C GLU A 406 -13.24 -17.32 -4.59
N ALA A 407 -14.43 -16.90 -5.00
CA ALA A 407 -14.99 -17.14 -6.31
C ALA A 407 -15.38 -15.81 -6.95
N ILE A 408 -14.92 -15.58 -8.18
CA ILE A 408 -15.24 -14.39 -8.98
C ILE A 408 -15.86 -14.87 -10.28
N ILE A 409 -16.99 -14.28 -10.66
CA ILE A 409 -17.71 -14.59 -11.92
C ILE A 409 -17.99 -13.27 -12.64
N GLY A 410 -17.67 -13.21 -13.94
CA GLY A 410 -17.88 -12.05 -14.78
C GLY A 410 -16.66 -11.15 -14.90
N ARG A 411 -16.75 -10.12 -15.73
CA ARG A 411 -15.66 -9.19 -16.05
C ARG A 411 -16.07 -7.73 -15.80
N ARG A 412 -15.11 -6.80 -15.91
CA ARG A 412 -15.28 -5.36 -15.67
C ARG A 412 -14.47 -4.56 -16.68
N GLN A 413 -14.79 -4.69 -17.96
CA GLN A 413 -14.04 -4.06 -19.05
C GLN A 413 -14.89 -3.12 -19.89
N GLU A 414 -16.13 -3.53 -20.16
CA GLU A 414 -17.03 -2.83 -21.07
C GLU A 414 -18.26 -2.31 -20.34
N GLN A 415 -18.92 -1.31 -20.93
CA GLN A 415 -20.23 -0.87 -20.46
C GLN A 415 -21.21 -2.04 -20.42
N GLY A 416 -21.93 -2.14 -19.30
CA GLY A 416 -22.91 -3.20 -19.09
C GLY A 416 -22.33 -4.51 -18.56
N ASP A 417 -21.01 -4.59 -18.31
CA ASP A 417 -20.43 -5.76 -17.68
C ASP A 417 -20.78 -5.84 -16.20
N TRP A 418 -20.97 -7.06 -15.72
CA TRP A 418 -21.17 -7.40 -14.31
C TRP A 418 -20.06 -8.31 -13.81
N SER A 419 -19.73 -8.16 -12.54
CA SER A 419 -18.88 -9.10 -11.80
C SER A 419 -19.50 -9.36 -10.42
N PHE A 420 -19.50 -10.62 -10.02
CA PHE A 420 -19.96 -11.09 -8.72
C PHE A 420 -18.80 -11.80 -8.04
N ASP A 421 -18.49 -11.40 -6.81
CA ASP A 421 -17.42 -11.99 -6.04
C ASP A 421 -17.99 -12.48 -4.70
N TYR A 422 -17.55 -13.65 -4.28
CA TYR A 422 -17.78 -14.14 -2.94
C TYR A 422 -16.45 -14.61 -2.35
N ALA A 423 -16.16 -14.18 -1.14
CA ALA A 423 -14.99 -14.60 -0.39
C ALA A 423 -15.38 -15.06 1.01
N PHE A 424 -14.76 -16.14 1.43
CA PHE A 424 -14.78 -16.66 2.78
C PHE A 424 -13.35 -16.72 3.29
N TRP A 425 -13.11 -16.21 4.51
CA TRP A 425 -11.82 -16.38 5.16
C TRP A 425 -11.97 -16.73 6.63
N LYS A 426 -11.02 -17.52 7.09
CA LYS A 426 -10.82 -17.88 8.47
C LYS A 426 -9.34 -17.67 8.78
N VAL A 427 -9.04 -16.78 9.72
CA VAL A 427 -7.67 -16.43 10.08
C VAL A 427 -7.52 -16.51 11.60
N GLU A 428 -6.65 -17.38 12.07
CA GLU A 428 -6.32 -17.52 13.48
C GLU A 428 -5.46 -16.34 13.95
N ARG A 429 -5.35 -16.16 15.26
CA ARG A 429 -4.82 -14.93 15.86
C ARG A 429 -3.37 -14.63 15.47
N GLU A 430 -2.54 -15.65 15.34
CA GLU A 430 -1.10 -15.52 15.10
C GLU A 430 -0.69 -15.93 13.67
N ALA A 431 -1.64 -16.05 12.76
CA ALA A 431 -1.36 -16.52 11.40
C ALA A 431 -0.52 -15.53 10.57
N PHE A 432 -0.78 -14.22 10.72
CA PHE A 432 -0.12 -13.15 9.99
C PHE A 432 -0.17 -11.84 10.80
N PRO A 433 0.78 -10.90 10.64
CA PRO A 433 0.66 -9.58 11.27
C PRO A 433 -0.52 -8.81 10.69
N SER A 434 -1.56 -8.62 11.50
CA SER A 434 -2.88 -8.10 11.08
C SER A 434 -2.82 -6.70 10.46
N VAL A 435 -1.82 -5.90 10.81
CA VAL A 435 -1.65 -4.52 10.32
C VAL A 435 -1.34 -4.41 8.83
N PHE A 436 -0.92 -5.50 8.18
CA PHE A 436 -0.68 -5.55 6.74
C PHE A 436 -1.87 -6.09 5.94
N MET A 437 -2.83 -6.75 6.61
CA MET A 437 -3.98 -7.38 5.97
C MET A 437 -5.01 -6.35 5.50
N ASP A 438 -5.94 -6.78 4.64
CA ASP A 438 -7.00 -5.94 4.08
C ASP A 438 -7.76 -5.17 5.18
N SER A 439 -7.73 -3.85 5.11
CA SER A 439 -8.33 -2.93 6.08
C SER A 439 -9.86 -2.93 6.04
N GLU A 440 -10.49 -3.48 5.00
CA GLU A 440 -11.93 -3.65 4.91
C GLU A 440 -12.44 -4.84 5.75
N MET A 441 -11.54 -5.75 6.14
CA MET A 441 -11.77 -6.76 7.15
C MET A 441 -11.81 -6.09 8.52
N LEU A 442 -13.00 -5.92 9.11
CA LEU A 442 -13.15 -5.26 10.43
C LEU A 442 -12.36 -5.95 11.55
N ILE A 443 -12.13 -7.25 11.41
CA ILE A 443 -11.29 -8.08 12.28
C ILE A 443 -10.38 -8.88 11.36
N GLN A 444 -9.11 -8.55 11.32
CA GLN A 444 -8.16 -9.17 10.39
C GLN A 444 -7.80 -10.60 10.83
N THR A 445 -7.27 -10.76 12.06
CA THR A 445 -6.95 -12.07 12.64
C THR A 445 -7.90 -12.44 13.77
N ASN A 446 -7.87 -13.68 14.24
CA ASN A 446 -8.86 -14.24 15.17
C ASN A 446 -10.30 -14.08 14.64
N SER A 447 -10.49 -14.29 13.34
CA SER A 447 -11.76 -14.00 12.68
C SER A 447 -12.21 -15.08 11.72
N VAL A 448 -13.52 -15.17 11.56
CA VAL A 448 -14.16 -15.80 10.41
C VAL A 448 -15.06 -14.75 9.75
N SER A 449 -14.99 -14.66 8.43
CA SER A 449 -15.64 -13.59 7.68
C SER A 449 -16.16 -14.07 6.34
N HIS A 450 -17.23 -13.43 5.89
CA HIS A 450 -17.80 -13.59 4.56
C HIS A 450 -17.87 -12.24 3.89
N SER A 451 -17.62 -12.18 2.59
CA SER A 451 -17.84 -11.02 1.74
C SER A 451 -18.59 -11.43 0.49
N ALA A 452 -19.61 -10.69 0.13
CA ALA A 452 -20.30 -10.80 -1.15
C ALA A 452 -20.29 -9.44 -1.83
N ARG A 453 -19.85 -9.36 -3.08
CA ARG A 453 -19.75 -8.11 -3.84
C ARG A 453 -20.37 -8.28 -5.22
N ALA A 454 -21.15 -7.27 -5.66
CA ALA A 454 -21.61 -7.11 -7.02
C ALA A 454 -21.07 -5.81 -7.58
N ARG A 455 -20.59 -5.81 -8.84
CA ARG A 455 -20.05 -4.63 -9.53
C ARG A 455 -20.68 -4.51 -10.91
N TYR A 456 -20.96 -3.28 -11.32
CA TYR A 456 -21.56 -2.95 -12.60
C TYR A 456 -20.81 -1.81 -13.28
N MET A 457 -20.44 -2.00 -14.54
CA MET A 457 -19.79 -0.98 -15.35
C MET A 457 -20.85 -0.13 -16.06
N LEU A 458 -21.10 1.09 -15.54
CA LEU A 458 -21.98 2.06 -16.19
C LEU A 458 -21.34 2.59 -17.50
N SER A 459 -20.04 2.72 -17.51
CA SER A 459 -19.20 3.00 -18.68
C SER A 459 -17.84 2.32 -18.45
N ARG A 460 -16.91 2.40 -19.43
CA ARG A 460 -15.54 1.92 -19.25
C ARG A 460 -14.81 2.61 -18.08
N GLN A 461 -15.26 3.79 -17.68
CA GLN A 461 -14.64 4.63 -16.67
C GLN A 461 -15.42 4.66 -15.35
N VAL A 462 -16.73 4.37 -15.36
CA VAL A 462 -17.59 4.48 -14.18
C VAL A 462 -18.08 3.12 -13.75
N GLU A 463 -17.79 2.77 -12.49
CA GLU A 463 -18.21 1.53 -11.83
C GLU A 463 -19.11 1.83 -10.62
N PHE A 464 -20.17 1.06 -10.48
CA PHE A 464 -20.92 0.93 -9.23
C PHE A 464 -20.58 -0.39 -8.57
N ALA A 465 -20.40 -0.39 -7.24
CA ALA A 465 -20.15 -1.59 -6.47
C ALA A 465 -21.04 -1.61 -5.21
N TRP A 466 -21.52 -2.80 -4.89
CA TRP A 466 -22.20 -3.13 -3.63
C TRP A 466 -21.40 -4.24 -2.99
N ARG A 467 -21.05 -4.08 -1.72
CA ARG A 467 -20.34 -5.09 -0.97
C ARG A 467 -20.97 -5.27 0.41
N TYR A 468 -21.16 -6.49 0.80
CA TYR A 468 -21.64 -6.88 2.12
C TYR A 468 -20.61 -7.76 2.78
N PHE A 469 -20.38 -7.51 4.06
CA PHE A 469 -19.51 -8.33 4.90
C PHE A 469 -20.27 -8.81 6.14
N ALA A 470 -19.94 -10.00 6.58
CA ALA A 470 -20.27 -10.52 7.89
C ALA A 470 -19.00 -11.00 8.59
N HIS A 471 -18.72 -10.48 9.77
CA HIS A 471 -17.51 -10.78 10.54
C HIS A 471 -17.87 -11.24 11.94
N ARG A 472 -17.12 -12.21 12.47
CA ARG A 472 -17.13 -12.54 13.89
C ARG A 472 -15.78 -13.05 14.36
N ARG A 473 -15.51 -13.05 15.66
CA ARG A 473 -14.30 -13.64 16.21
C ARG A 473 -14.36 -15.17 16.20
N LEU A 474 -13.20 -15.81 16.00
CA LEU A 474 -13.04 -17.25 16.16
C LEU A 474 -13.05 -17.66 17.61
N ALA A 475 -12.27 -16.97 18.44
CA ALA A 475 -12.16 -17.20 19.86
C ALA A 475 -12.33 -15.88 20.62
N THR A 476 -13.24 -15.87 21.59
CA THR A 476 -13.50 -14.75 22.48
C THR A 476 -13.91 -15.26 23.86
N THR A 477 -13.57 -14.50 24.89
CA THR A 477 -14.08 -14.71 26.24
C THR A 477 -15.40 -13.98 26.48
N ALA A 478 -15.83 -13.13 25.54
CA ALA A 478 -17.10 -12.43 25.65
C ALA A 478 -18.27 -13.41 25.51
N ALA A 479 -19.32 -13.20 26.32
CA ALA A 479 -20.54 -14.00 26.28
C ALA A 479 -21.29 -13.85 24.96
N ASP A 480 -21.08 -12.75 24.23
CA ASP A 480 -21.74 -12.40 22.99
C ASP A 480 -20.74 -12.34 21.82
N ASN A 481 -20.67 -13.43 21.05
CA ASN A 481 -19.89 -13.53 19.82
C ASN A 481 -20.82 -13.45 18.59
N ARG A 482 -21.46 -12.30 18.42
CA ARG A 482 -22.39 -12.05 17.31
C ARG A 482 -21.68 -11.71 16.01
N TRP A 483 -22.39 -11.86 14.89
CA TRP A 483 -21.96 -11.36 13.59
C TRP A 483 -22.11 -9.84 13.51
N THR A 484 -21.01 -9.16 13.21
CA THR A 484 -21.03 -7.75 12.80
C THR A 484 -21.19 -7.68 11.30
N ASN A 485 -22.14 -6.87 10.84
CA ASN A 485 -22.45 -6.70 9.44
C ASN A 485 -21.94 -5.35 8.96
N HIS A 486 -21.34 -5.33 7.78
CA HIS A 486 -20.83 -4.12 7.15
C HIS A 486 -21.30 -4.07 5.69
N LEU A 487 -21.92 -2.97 5.29
CA LEU A 487 -22.44 -2.74 3.95
C LEU A 487 -21.72 -1.56 3.33
N GLN A 488 -21.31 -1.69 2.07
CA GLN A 488 -20.68 -0.64 1.28
C GLN A 488 -21.40 -0.42 -0.04
N PHE A 489 -21.50 0.84 -0.46
CA PHE A 489 -21.92 1.27 -1.79
C PHE A 489 -20.87 2.23 -2.33
N ASP A 490 -20.31 1.90 -3.48
CA ASP A 490 -19.25 2.66 -4.13
C ASP A 490 -19.71 3.17 -5.49
N VAL A 491 -19.32 4.39 -5.80
CA VAL A 491 -19.28 4.93 -7.15
C VAL A 491 -17.83 5.32 -7.42
N GLN A 492 -17.21 4.72 -8.41
CA GLN A 492 -15.82 4.98 -8.79
C GLN A 492 -15.73 5.46 -10.24
N TYR A 493 -15.02 6.56 -10.45
CA TYR A 493 -14.61 7.06 -11.76
C TYR A 493 -13.10 6.85 -11.93
N ARG A 494 -12.70 6.28 -13.09
CA ARG A 494 -11.28 6.08 -13.47
C ARG A 494 -10.96 6.90 -14.72
N PHE A 495 -9.77 7.51 -14.75
CA PHE A 495 -9.28 8.30 -15.88
C PHE A 495 -7.82 7.98 -16.21
#